data_46a11c16eb421c585553bcc2b54f2f8f
#
_entry.id   46a11c16eb421c585553bcc2b54f2f8f
#
_cell.length_a   1.000
_cell.length_b   1.000
_cell.length_c   1.000
_cell.angle_alpha   90.00
_cell.angle_beta   90.00
_cell.angle_gamma   90.00
#
_symmetry.space_group_name_H-M   'P 1'
#
loop_
_entity.id
_entity.type
_entity.pdbx_description
1 polymer ?
#
loop_
_entity_poly.entity_id
_entity_poly.type
_entity_poly.pdbx_seq_one_letter_code
_entity_poly.pdbx_strand_id
1 'polypeptide(L)'
;MTTVAPGVLRTDYQRSVAAYWNAERDPVNIRLGEVDGIYHHHYGIGPYDESVLVGPEETRDARVIAELHRLETAQADFLIDRFAGTGPQDRLLDGGSGRGGTSIMTNRRYGCRVDGVSISEKQVEFANNQAAKWGVADQVRFHFRNMLDTGFETGAFRGVWTNETTMYVDLFDLFGEFSRLVAPGGRYVCITGCYNDLTGGRSKAVSQIDERYTCSVHPRSAYFKAMAANNLVPIEVVDLTPHTIPYWELRERSSVATGVESSFLTAYREGSFHYLMIVADRVPGRR
;
A
#
# COMPACT_ATOMS: atom_id res chain seq x y z
N MET A 1 1.58 -38.72 8.69
CA MET A 1 1.82 -37.97 7.46
C MET A 1 2.08 -36.53 7.88
N THR A 2 3.32 -36.10 7.84
CA THR A 2 3.73 -34.73 8.11
C THR A 2 3.26 -33.89 6.92
N THR A 3 2.21 -33.08 7.10
CA THR A 3 1.82 -32.08 6.12
C THR A 3 2.95 -31.07 6.02
N VAL A 4 3.68 -31.10 4.92
CA VAL A 4 4.61 -30.00 4.57
C VAL A 4 3.79 -28.74 4.51
N ALA A 5 4.16 -27.73 5.31
CA ALA A 5 3.52 -26.42 5.24
C ALA A 5 3.56 -25.91 3.80
N PRO A 6 2.45 -25.43 3.24
CA PRO A 6 2.45 -24.89 1.88
C PRO A 6 3.47 -23.75 1.80
N GLY A 7 4.25 -23.73 0.72
CA GLY A 7 5.24 -22.68 0.47
C GLY A 7 4.57 -21.29 0.44
N VAL A 8 5.35 -20.24 0.63
CA VAL A 8 4.87 -18.84 0.62
C VAL A 8 4.17 -18.50 -0.71
N LEU A 9 4.73 -18.98 -1.83
CA LEU A 9 4.16 -18.80 -3.18
C LEU A 9 3.35 -20.04 -3.57
N ARG A 10 2.03 -19.94 -3.57
CA ARG A 10 1.10 -21.07 -3.75
C ARG A 10 0.59 -21.24 -5.18
N THR A 11 0.53 -20.16 -5.95
CA THR A 11 0.01 -20.13 -7.31
C THR A 11 1.03 -19.61 -8.32
N ASP A 12 0.84 -19.91 -9.61
CA ASP A 12 1.67 -19.36 -10.68
C ASP A 12 1.56 -17.83 -10.74
N TYR A 13 0.37 -17.30 -10.47
CA TYR A 13 0.17 -15.86 -10.38
C TYR A 13 1.01 -15.22 -9.26
N GLN A 14 1.00 -15.80 -8.06
CA GLN A 14 1.85 -15.30 -6.97
C GLN A 14 3.35 -15.38 -7.31
N ARG A 15 3.78 -16.42 -8.02
CA ARG A 15 5.15 -16.52 -8.54
C ARG A 15 5.46 -15.41 -9.55
N SER A 16 4.54 -15.11 -10.45
CA SER A 16 4.67 -14.01 -11.41
C SER A 16 4.75 -12.65 -10.73
N VAL A 17 3.90 -12.40 -9.74
CA VAL A 17 3.91 -11.17 -8.93
C VAL A 17 5.21 -11.04 -8.13
N ALA A 18 5.66 -12.12 -7.48
CA ALA A 18 6.93 -12.13 -6.76
C ALA A 18 8.12 -11.87 -7.70
N ALA A 19 8.14 -12.49 -8.89
CA ALA A 19 9.16 -12.26 -9.90
C ALA A 19 9.16 -10.81 -10.40
N TYR A 20 7.97 -10.22 -10.61
CA TYR A 20 7.82 -8.81 -11.00
C TYR A 20 8.44 -7.88 -9.96
N TRP A 21 8.13 -8.06 -8.67
CA TRP A 21 8.63 -7.23 -7.58
C TRP A 21 10.08 -7.53 -7.17
N ASN A 22 10.59 -8.72 -7.47
CA ASN A 22 12.01 -9.06 -7.34
C ASN A 22 12.87 -8.51 -8.47
N ALA A 23 12.28 -8.24 -9.65
CA ALA A 23 12.99 -7.55 -10.72
C ALA A 23 13.05 -6.06 -10.38
N GLU A 24 14.23 -5.45 -10.42
CA GLU A 24 14.43 -3.99 -10.22
C GLU A 24 13.87 -3.21 -11.42
N ARG A 25 12.55 -3.24 -11.59
CA ARG A 25 11.89 -2.64 -12.76
C ARG A 25 11.50 -1.19 -12.58
N ASP A 26 11.39 -0.73 -11.34
CA ASP A 26 10.93 0.63 -11.06
C ASP A 26 11.94 1.39 -10.20
N PRO A 27 12.92 2.08 -10.83
CA PRO A 27 13.86 2.91 -10.13
C PRO A 27 13.19 4.14 -9.46
N VAL A 28 11.93 4.46 -9.81
CA VAL A 28 11.19 5.60 -9.26
C VAL A 28 11.18 5.55 -7.75
N ASN A 29 10.69 4.46 -7.17
CA ASN A 29 10.54 4.33 -5.72
C ASN A 29 11.89 4.32 -4.99
N ILE A 30 12.96 3.81 -5.62
CA ILE A 30 14.31 3.91 -5.07
C ILE A 30 14.76 5.35 -5.08
N ARG A 31 14.67 6.02 -6.22
CA ARG A 31 15.14 7.39 -6.39
C ARG A 31 14.39 8.40 -5.52
N LEU A 32 13.08 8.23 -5.37
CA LEU A 32 12.28 9.07 -4.46
C LEU A 32 12.69 8.83 -3.00
N GLY A 33 12.86 7.60 -2.56
CA GLY A 33 13.25 7.27 -1.21
C GLY A 33 14.69 7.65 -0.83
N GLU A 34 15.57 7.91 -1.80
CA GLU A 34 16.93 8.42 -1.56
C GLU A 34 16.94 9.83 -0.97
N VAL A 35 15.84 10.57 -1.07
CA VAL A 35 15.71 11.93 -0.53
C VAL A 35 15.95 11.96 1.00
N ASP A 36 15.41 10.99 1.73
CA ASP A 36 15.51 10.95 3.19
C ASP A 36 15.74 9.54 3.76
N GLY A 37 15.78 8.51 2.91
CA GLY A 37 15.95 7.11 3.31
C GLY A 37 14.65 6.42 3.74
N ILE A 38 13.48 7.03 3.49
CA ILE A 38 12.16 6.41 3.63
C ILE A 38 11.67 5.99 2.23
N TYR A 39 11.44 4.71 2.04
CA TYR A 39 11.12 4.15 0.72
C TYR A 39 9.66 3.73 0.66
N HIS A 40 8.86 4.49 -0.08
CA HIS A 40 7.46 4.19 -0.34
C HIS A 40 7.28 3.33 -1.59
N HIS A 41 6.13 2.64 -1.69
CA HIS A 41 5.73 1.87 -2.87
C HIS A 41 4.26 2.13 -3.21
N HIS A 42 3.83 3.35 -3.01
CA HIS A 42 2.47 3.83 -3.26
C HIS A 42 2.53 5.22 -3.89
N TYR A 43 1.38 5.80 -4.19
CA TYR A 43 1.26 7.10 -4.82
C TYR A 43 1.11 8.23 -3.79
N GLY A 44 1.38 9.46 -4.23
CA GLY A 44 1.25 10.64 -3.38
C GLY A 44 -0.15 11.24 -3.40
N ILE A 45 -0.44 12.05 -2.39
CA ILE A 45 -1.65 12.88 -2.28
C ILE A 45 -1.33 14.31 -1.86
N GLY A 46 -2.21 15.24 -2.24
CA GLY A 46 -2.13 16.65 -1.92
C GLY A 46 -1.67 17.50 -3.10
N PRO A 47 -1.81 18.82 -2.99
CA PRO A 47 -1.28 19.74 -3.99
C PRO A 47 0.25 19.71 -3.99
N TYR A 48 0.88 19.80 -5.14
CA TYR A 48 2.30 20.02 -5.24
C TYR A 48 2.60 21.53 -5.29
N ASP A 49 3.81 21.89 -4.84
CA ASP A 49 4.32 23.26 -4.95
C ASP A 49 4.75 23.51 -6.40
N GLU A 50 4.02 24.35 -7.12
CA GLU A 50 4.33 24.70 -8.52
C GLU A 50 5.71 25.37 -8.69
N SER A 51 6.26 25.94 -7.63
CA SER A 51 7.60 26.55 -7.66
C SER A 51 8.72 25.55 -7.98
N VAL A 52 8.50 24.24 -7.73
CA VAL A 52 9.46 23.19 -8.08
C VAL A 52 9.71 23.09 -9.60
N LEU A 53 8.77 23.55 -10.40
CA LEU A 53 8.87 23.58 -11.85
C LEU A 53 9.57 24.85 -12.37
N VAL A 54 9.79 25.85 -11.52
CA VAL A 54 10.37 27.15 -11.84
C VAL A 54 11.79 27.25 -11.27
N GLY A 55 12.66 28.03 -11.90
CA GLY A 55 14.04 28.24 -11.44
C GLY A 55 15.07 27.47 -12.30
N PRO A 56 16.33 27.36 -11.83
CA PRO A 56 17.43 26.78 -12.61
C PRO A 56 17.14 25.34 -13.04
N GLU A 57 17.36 25.04 -14.31
CA GLU A 57 17.09 23.72 -14.89
C GLU A 57 17.98 22.63 -14.26
N GLU A 58 19.20 22.98 -13.89
CA GLU A 58 20.19 22.05 -13.29
C GLU A 58 19.71 21.45 -11.96
N THR A 59 18.83 22.15 -11.22
CA THR A 59 18.30 21.68 -9.93
C THR A 59 16.82 21.30 -10.00
N ARG A 60 16.17 21.49 -11.14
CA ARG A 60 14.74 21.23 -11.31
C ARG A 60 14.37 19.78 -10.99
N ASP A 61 15.12 18.84 -11.51
CA ASP A 61 14.86 17.43 -11.30
C ASP A 61 14.92 17.04 -9.81
N ALA A 62 15.93 17.49 -9.09
CA ALA A 62 16.03 17.24 -7.65
C ALA A 62 14.85 17.84 -6.86
N ARG A 63 14.37 19.04 -7.24
CA ARG A 63 13.20 19.66 -6.61
C ARG A 63 11.92 18.86 -6.86
N VAL A 64 11.73 18.42 -8.12
CA VAL A 64 10.55 17.60 -8.49
C VAL A 64 10.56 16.26 -7.79
N ILE A 65 11.73 15.60 -7.70
CA ILE A 65 11.90 14.33 -6.97
C ILE A 65 11.56 14.51 -5.48
N ALA A 66 12.09 15.55 -4.85
CA ALA A 66 11.80 15.84 -3.43
C ALA A 66 10.29 16.10 -3.20
N GLU A 67 9.64 16.80 -4.12
CA GLU A 67 8.20 17.09 -4.01
C GLU A 67 7.33 15.84 -4.23
N LEU A 68 7.66 15.00 -5.20
CA LEU A 68 6.98 13.71 -5.38
C LEU A 68 7.11 12.85 -4.12
N HIS A 69 8.31 12.78 -3.53
CA HIS A 69 8.53 12.06 -2.28
C HIS A 69 7.73 12.65 -1.11
N ARG A 70 7.66 13.98 -0.99
CA ARG A 70 6.82 14.65 0.00
C ARG A 70 5.35 14.26 -0.12
N LEU A 71 4.82 14.17 -1.34
CA LEU A 71 3.43 13.75 -1.59
C LEU A 71 3.20 12.27 -1.22
N GLU A 72 4.16 11.39 -1.48
CA GLU A 72 4.09 9.99 -1.02
C GLU A 72 4.13 9.92 0.51
N THR A 73 5.01 10.68 1.15
CA THR A 73 5.06 10.78 2.62
C THR A 73 3.75 11.29 3.20
N ALA A 74 3.12 12.29 2.56
CA ALA A 74 1.81 12.80 2.98
C ALA A 74 0.70 11.73 2.91
N GLN A 75 0.74 10.83 1.93
CA GLN A 75 -0.19 9.72 1.84
C GLN A 75 0.05 8.68 2.95
N ALA A 76 1.31 8.35 3.23
CA ALA A 76 1.65 7.46 4.34
C ALA A 76 1.19 8.06 5.69
N ASP A 77 1.44 9.34 5.93
CA ASP A 77 0.98 10.06 7.12
C ASP A 77 -0.54 10.03 7.26
N PHE A 78 -1.26 10.24 6.16
CA PHE A 78 -2.72 10.18 6.13
C PHE A 78 -3.26 8.80 6.53
N LEU A 79 -2.59 7.71 6.11
CA LEU A 79 -2.91 6.35 6.55
C LEU A 79 -2.60 6.17 8.04
N ILE A 80 -1.40 6.55 8.46
CA ILE A 80 -0.89 6.36 9.83
C ILE A 80 -1.78 7.07 10.86
N ASP A 81 -2.32 8.24 10.54
CA ASP A 81 -3.21 9.00 11.41
C ASP A 81 -4.47 8.22 11.83
N ARG A 82 -4.90 7.21 11.06
CA ARG A 82 -6.04 6.34 11.39
C ARG A 82 -5.76 5.36 12.53
N PHE A 83 -4.49 5.27 12.93
CA PHE A 83 -4.04 4.49 14.09
C PHE A 83 -3.75 5.36 15.33
N ALA A 84 -4.26 6.59 15.38
CA ALA A 84 -4.14 7.45 16.55
C ALA A 84 -4.60 6.72 17.84
N GLY A 85 -3.85 6.93 18.93
CA GLY A 85 -4.05 6.21 20.19
C GLY A 85 -3.31 4.86 20.28
N THR A 86 -2.52 4.50 19.24
CA THR A 86 -1.53 3.42 19.32
C THR A 86 -0.36 3.83 20.21
N GLY A 87 0.18 2.90 20.97
CA GLY A 87 1.32 3.12 21.85
C GLY A 87 2.37 2.01 21.80
N PRO A 88 3.44 2.10 22.61
CA PRO A 88 4.60 1.19 22.55
C PRO A 88 4.28 -0.29 22.82
N GLN A 89 3.16 -0.59 23.46
CA GLN A 89 2.73 -1.96 23.77
C GLN A 89 1.92 -2.57 22.63
N ASP A 90 1.46 -1.74 21.69
CA ASP A 90 0.65 -2.20 20.56
C ASP A 90 1.51 -2.82 19.46
N ARG A 91 0.86 -3.67 18.67
CA ARG A 91 1.45 -4.34 17.52
C ARG A 91 0.57 -4.12 16.30
N LEU A 92 1.16 -3.68 15.20
CA LEU A 92 0.50 -3.43 13.93
C LEU A 92 1.07 -4.32 12.83
N LEU A 93 0.30 -4.56 11.77
CA LEU A 93 0.72 -5.33 10.60
C LEU A 93 0.58 -4.53 9.31
N ASP A 94 1.64 -4.54 8.52
CA ASP A 94 1.71 -4.01 7.15
C ASP A 94 1.56 -5.16 6.14
N GLY A 95 0.38 -5.28 5.55
CA GLY A 95 0.07 -6.33 4.58
C GLY A 95 0.52 -5.94 3.18
N GLY A 96 1.61 -6.54 2.68
CA GLY A 96 2.24 -6.15 1.43
C GLY A 96 3.16 -4.95 1.60
N SER A 97 4.05 -5.03 2.59
CA SER A 97 4.85 -3.92 3.12
C SER A 97 5.86 -3.28 2.14
N GLY A 98 6.06 -3.86 0.97
CA GLY A 98 7.02 -3.33 0.00
C GLY A 98 8.40 -3.12 0.62
N ARG A 99 8.95 -1.91 0.53
CA ARG A 99 10.26 -1.52 1.08
C ARG A 99 10.21 -0.97 2.51
N GLY A 100 9.03 -0.97 3.15
CA GLY A 100 8.89 -0.76 4.59
C GLY A 100 8.81 0.68 5.07
N GLY A 101 8.72 1.67 4.17
CA GLY A 101 8.69 3.09 4.54
C GLY A 101 7.58 3.43 5.53
N THR A 102 6.34 3.06 5.21
CA THR A 102 5.17 3.30 6.08
C THR A 102 5.32 2.62 7.45
N SER A 103 5.88 1.39 7.49
CA SER A 103 6.11 0.66 8.74
C SER A 103 7.12 1.38 9.64
N ILE A 104 8.23 1.87 9.08
CA ILE A 104 9.27 2.63 9.81
C ILE A 104 8.68 3.94 10.35
N MET A 105 7.93 4.68 9.52
CA MET A 105 7.25 5.92 9.93
C MET A 105 6.26 5.67 11.08
N THR A 106 5.48 4.61 10.99
CA THR A 106 4.48 4.22 12.02
C THR A 106 5.16 3.95 13.36
N ASN A 107 6.24 3.17 13.37
CA ASN A 107 7.01 2.92 14.58
C ASN A 107 7.60 4.22 15.16
N ARG A 108 8.20 5.05 14.33
CA ARG A 108 8.79 6.34 14.76
C ARG A 108 7.76 7.29 15.37
N ARG A 109 6.51 7.24 14.88
CA ARG A 109 5.42 8.08 15.39
C ARG A 109 4.86 7.59 16.72
N TYR A 110 4.66 6.30 16.88
CA TYR A 110 3.93 5.71 18.02
C TYR A 110 4.79 4.88 18.96
N GLY A 111 6.03 4.54 18.59
CA GLY A 111 6.87 3.64 19.35
C GLY A 111 6.38 2.18 19.35
N CYS A 112 5.34 1.86 18.58
CA CYS A 112 4.71 0.55 18.55
C CYS A 112 5.55 -0.47 17.75
N ARG A 113 5.25 -1.76 17.94
CA ARG A 113 5.82 -2.82 17.10
C ARG A 113 5.09 -2.89 15.76
N VAL A 114 5.84 -3.07 14.68
CA VAL A 114 5.29 -3.27 13.35
C VAL A 114 5.91 -4.50 12.70
N ASP A 115 5.05 -5.41 12.26
CA ASP A 115 5.45 -6.49 11.36
C ASP A 115 5.00 -6.15 9.95
N GLY A 116 5.87 -6.37 8.95
CA GLY A 116 5.53 -6.27 7.55
C GLY A 116 5.60 -7.64 6.89
N VAL A 117 4.72 -7.90 5.92
CA VAL A 117 4.79 -9.12 5.11
C VAL A 117 4.85 -8.79 3.63
N SER A 118 5.70 -9.50 2.88
CA SER A 118 5.80 -9.43 1.42
C SER A 118 6.11 -10.81 0.85
N ILE A 119 5.67 -11.07 -0.38
CA ILE A 119 6.05 -12.22 -1.19
C ILE A 119 7.29 -11.96 -2.07
N SER A 120 7.94 -10.82 -1.91
CA SER A 120 9.22 -10.48 -2.54
C SER A 120 10.35 -10.58 -1.52
N GLU A 121 11.23 -11.58 -1.67
CA GLU A 121 12.40 -11.75 -0.78
C GLU A 121 13.32 -10.54 -0.83
N LYS A 122 13.52 -9.93 -1.99
CA LYS A 122 14.36 -8.73 -2.16
C LYS A 122 13.78 -7.52 -1.41
N GLN A 123 12.47 -7.33 -1.45
CA GLN A 123 11.82 -6.27 -0.69
C GLN A 123 11.96 -6.49 0.82
N VAL A 124 11.78 -7.72 1.28
CA VAL A 124 11.93 -8.09 2.70
C VAL A 124 13.35 -7.83 3.18
N GLU A 125 14.36 -8.27 2.43
CA GLU A 125 15.77 -8.01 2.74
C GLU A 125 16.07 -6.51 2.79
N PHE A 126 15.63 -5.77 1.76
CA PHE A 126 15.80 -4.32 1.68
C PHE A 126 15.16 -3.63 2.89
N ALA A 127 13.90 -3.94 3.20
CA ALA A 127 13.15 -3.32 4.28
C ALA A 127 13.77 -3.59 5.67
N ASN A 128 14.26 -4.81 5.93
CA ASN A 128 14.98 -5.12 7.16
C ASN A 128 16.29 -4.33 7.27
N ASN A 129 17.02 -4.17 6.15
CA ASN A 129 18.23 -3.35 6.12
C ASN A 129 17.92 -1.86 6.39
N GLN A 130 16.78 -1.34 5.89
CA GLN A 130 16.35 0.02 6.22
C GLN A 130 15.94 0.15 7.70
N ALA A 131 15.19 -0.81 8.25
CA ALA A 131 14.85 -0.81 9.67
C ALA A 131 16.10 -0.78 10.57
N ALA A 132 17.15 -1.51 10.19
CA ALA A 132 18.45 -1.48 10.88
C ALA A 132 19.13 -0.10 10.77
N LYS A 133 19.15 0.50 9.58
CA LYS A 133 19.73 1.85 9.38
C LYS A 133 19.00 2.92 10.18
N TRP A 134 17.67 2.79 10.33
CA TRP A 134 16.84 3.68 11.13
C TRP A 134 16.89 3.38 12.64
N GLY A 135 17.62 2.32 13.06
CA GLY A 135 17.76 1.93 14.47
C GLY A 135 16.47 1.38 15.09
N VAL A 136 15.55 0.84 14.27
CA VAL A 136 14.25 0.33 14.75
C VAL A 136 14.07 -1.17 14.54
N ALA A 137 15.12 -1.91 14.16
CA ALA A 137 15.06 -3.34 13.83
C ALA A 137 14.56 -4.24 14.97
N ASP A 138 14.63 -3.78 16.22
CA ASP A 138 14.09 -4.52 17.36
C ASP A 138 12.55 -4.47 17.42
N GLN A 139 11.93 -3.46 16.80
CA GLN A 139 10.49 -3.21 16.84
C GLN A 139 9.82 -3.32 15.47
N VAL A 140 10.57 -3.16 14.38
CA VAL A 140 10.04 -3.24 13.00
C VAL A 140 10.73 -4.40 12.30
N ARG A 141 9.93 -5.40 11.86
CA ARG A 141 10.44 -6.60 11.21
C ARG A 141 9.63 -6.95 9.98
N PHE A 142 10.34 -7.34 8.93
CA PHE A 142 9.72 -7.75 7.68
C PHE A 142 9.94 -9.23 7.43
N HIS A 143 8.88 -9.91 6.95
CA HIS A 143 8.83 -11.35 6.80
C HIS A 143 8.47 -11.74 5.36
N PHE A 144 9.20 -12.71 4.81
CA PHE A 144 8.81 -13.36 3.56
C PHE A 144 7.63 -14.28 3.83
N ARG A 145 6.42 -13.75 3.69
CA ARG A 145 5.15 -14.45 3.99
C ARG A 145 4.05 -14.02 3.03
N ASN A 146 3.09 -14.92 2.84
CA ASN A 146 1.88 -14.64 2.09
C ASN A 146 0.87 -13.94 2.99
N MET A 147 0.35 -12.78 2.57
CA MET A 147 -0.64 -12.03 3.35
C MET A 147 -2.02 -12.72 3.43
N LEU A 148 -2.27 -13.76 2.62
CA LEU A 148 -3.48 -14.58 2.69
C LEU A 148 -3.38 -15.69 3.75
N ASP A 149 -2.17 -15.95 4.27
CA ASP A 149 -1.91 -16.91 5.35
C ASP A 149 -0.56 -16.58 5.97
N THR A 150 -0.60 -15.63 6.88
CA THR A 150 0.59 -15.02 7.46
C THR A 150 1.26 -15.90 8.51
N GLY A 151 0.54 -16.87 9.08
CA GLY A 151 1.00 -17.72 10.17
C GLY A 151 1.16 -16.97 11.50
N PHE A 152 0.62 -15.75 11.64
CA PHE A 152 0.52 -15.08 12.93
C PHE A 152 -0.71 -15.56 13.72
N GLU A 153 -0.69 -15.38 15.03
CA GLU A 153 -1.78 -15.78 15.91
C GLU A 153 -3.04 -14.93 15.71
N THR A 154 -4.19 -15.51 15.98
CA THR A 154 -5.48 -14.82 15.94
C THR A 154 -5.52 -13.67 16.95
N GLY A 155 -5.95 -12.50 16.51
CA GLY A 155 -6.05 -11.31 17.35
C GLY A 155 -4.70 -10.72 17.78
N ALA A 156 -3.61 -11.05 17.07
CA ALA A 156 -2.26 -10.62 17.43
C ALA A 156 -2.00 -9.12 17.21
N PHE A 157 -2.84 -8.44 16.43
CA PHE A 157 -2.61 -7.06 16.03
C PHE A 157 -3.75 -6.13 16.46
N ARG A 158 -3.39 -4.99 17.04
CA ARG A 158 -4.32 -3.88 17.29
C ARG A 158 -4.87 -3.32 15.97
N GLY A 159 -4.05 -3.31 14.94
CA GLY A 159 -4.44 -2.83 13.61
C GLY A 159 -3.63 -3.47 12.51
N VAL A 160 -4.22 -3.47 11.32
CA VAL A 160 -3.63 -3.98 10.08
C VAL A 160 -3.89 -2.96 8.99
N TRP A 161 -2.96 -2.76 8.08
CA TRP A 161 -3.22 -1.98 6.88
C TRP A 161 -2.72 -2.66 5.61
N THR A 162 -3.27 -2.20 4.50
CA THR A 162 -2.74 -2.42 3.15
C THR A 162 -2.63 -1.09 2.43
N ASN A 163 -1.55 -0.89 1.70
CA ASN A 163 -1.33 0.30 0.90
C ASN A 163 -0.89 -0.13 -0.51
N GLU A 164 -1.76 0.05 -1.51
CA GLU A 164 -1.53 -0.31 -2.92
C GLU A 164 -1.13 -1.78 -3.16
N THR A 165 -1.78 -2.73 -2.47
CA THR A 165 -1.40 -4.15 -2.57
C THR A 165 -2.58 -5.11 -2.75
N THR A 166 -3.82 -4.67 -2.52
CA THR A 166 -5.01 -5.52 -2.57
C THR A 166 -5.34 -6.06 -3.96
N MET A 167 -4.89 -5.40 -5.02
CA MET A 167 -5.09 -5.80 -6.42
C MET A 167 -4.34 -7.08 -6.84
N TYR A 168 -3.51 -7.63 -5.95
CA TYR A 168 -2.73 -8.85 -6.20
C TYR A 168 -3.34 -10.11 -5.61
N VAL A 169 -4.48 -10.01 -4.92
CA VAL A 169 -5.06 -11.12 -4.15
C VAL A 169 -6.58 -11.14 -4.22
N ASP A 170 -7.19 -12.27 -3.88
CA ASP A 170 -8.63 -12.34 -3.64
C ASP A 170 -9.00 -11.57 -2.37
N LEU A 171 -10.03 -10.72 -2.45
CA LEU A 171 -10.44 -9.87 -1.32
C LEU A 171 -11.15 -10.64 -0.20
N PHE A 172 -11.86 -11.73 -0.52
CA PHE A 172 -12.52 -12.53 0.53
C PHE A 172 -11.49 -13.29 1.36
N ASP A 173 -10.48 -13.88 0.70
CA ASP A 173 -9.38 -14.56 1.37
C ASP A 173 -8.56 -13.57 2.21
N LEU A 174 -8.23 -12.40 1.64
CA LEU A 174 -7.49 -11.35 2.33
C LEU A 174 -8.20 -10.87 3.59
N PHE A 175 -9.47 -10.50 3.48
CA PHE A 175 -10.23 -9.98 4.63
C PHE A 175 -10.59 -11.06 5.63
N GLY A 176 -10.68 -12.33 5.20
CA GLY A 176 -10.77 -13.49 6.09
C GLY A 176 -9.55 -13.58 7.00
N GLU A 177 -8.36 -13.55 6.43
CA GLU A 177 -7.11 -13.58 7.20
C GLU A 177 -6.95 -12.32 8.07
N PHE A 178 -7.19 -11.14 7.53
CA PHE A 178 -7.01 -9.90 8.29
C PHE A 178 -8.03 -9.73 9.42
N SER A 179 -9.28 -10.15 9.21
CA SER A 179 -10.27 -10.23 10.29
C SER A 179 -9.85 -11.19 11.40
N ARG A 180 -9.18 -12.29 11.06
CA ARG A 180 -8.61 -13.21 12.05
C ARG A 180 -7.49 -12.54 12.84
N LEU A 181 -6.61 -11.79 12.17
CA LEU A 181 -5.41 -11.18 12.75
C LEU A 181 -5.68 -9.95 13.60
N VAL A 182 -6.64 -9.13 13.21
CA VAL A 182 -7.02 -7.92 13.97
C VAL A 182 -7.69 -8.34 15.29
N ALA A 183 -7.28 -7.76 16.40
CA ALA A 183 -7.92 -7.97 17.70
C ALA A 183 -9.39 -7.49 17.68
N PRO A 184 -10.29 -8.04 18.52
CA PRO A 184 -11.65 -7.52 18.64
C PRO A 184 -11.64 -6.02 18.97
N GLY A 185 -12.39 -5.21 18.22
CA GLY A 185 -12.38 -3.74 18.33
C GLY A 185 -11.14 -3.07 17.73
N GLY A 186 -10.25 -3.83 17.12
CA GLY A 186 -9.11 -3.31 16.36
C GLY A 186 -9.52 -2.86 14.96
N ARG A 187 -8.58 -2.30 14.23
CA ARG A 187 -8.82 -1.54 12.99
C ARG A 187 -8.09 -2.10 11.79
N TYR A 188 -8.75 -2.07 10.64
CA TYR A 188 -8.14 -2.25 9.34
C TYR A 188 -8.22 -0.95 8.54
N VAL A 189 -7.11 -0.57 7.88
CA VAL A 189 -7.06 0.58 6.98
C VAL A 189 -6.55 0.12 5.61
N CYS A 190 -7.26 0.50 4.55
CA CYS A 190 -6.88 0.21 3.18
C CYS A 190 -6.78 1.50 2.37
N ILE A 191 -5.64 1.75 1.73
CA ILE A 191 -5.58 2.71 0.61
C ILE A 191 -5.35 1.91 -0.66
N THR A 192 -6.20 2.15 -1.67
CA THR A 192 -6.18 1.35 -2.90
C THR A 192 -6.84 2.05 -4.07
N GLY A 193 -6.36 1.73 -5.26
CA GLY A 193 -7.10 1.98 -6.49
C GLY A 193 -8.20 0.93 -6.71
N CYS A 194 -9.35 1.36 -7.20
CA CYS A 194 -10.44 0.46 -7.62
C CYS A 194 -11.16 1.02 -8.84
N TYR A 195 -11.67 0.15 -9.72
CA TYR A 195 -12.48 0.66 -10.82
C TYR A 195 -13.92 0.94 -10.36
N ASN A 196 -14.55 1.93 -11.02
CA ASN A 196 -15.91 2.35 -10.72
C ASN A 196 -16.91 1.44 -11.44
N ASP A 197 -17.51 0.52 -10.68
CA ASP A 197 -18.53 -0.40 -11.18
C ASP A 197 -19.98 0.14 -11.05
N LEU A 198 -20.15 1.40 -10.63
CA LEU A 198 -21.45 2.06 -10.60
C LEU A 198 -21.86 2.61 -11.97
N THR A 199 -20.91 3.00 -12.79
CA THR A 199 -21.15 3.65 -14.09
C THR A 199 -20.76 2.81 -15.30
N GLY A 200 -20.16 1.65 -15.09
CA GLY A 200 -19.70 0.76 -16.16
C GLY A 200 -18.78 -0.33 -15.68
N GLY A 201 -18.16 -1.00 -16.62
CA GLY A 201 -17.14 -2.00 -16.35
C GLY A 201 -15.73 -1.40 -16.36
N ARG A 202 -14.74 -2.28 -16.40
CA ARG A 202 -13.32 -1.93 -16.49
C ARG A 202 -13.03 -1.15 -17.79
N SER A 203 -12.53 0.07 -17.69
CA SER A 203 -12.14 0.89 -18.84
C SER A 203 -10.84 0.41 -19.48
N LYS A 204 -10.52 0.91 -20.69
CA LYS A 204 -9.24 0.65 -21.35
C LYS A 204 -8.06 1.16 -20.51
N ALA A 205 -8.20 2.35 -19.91
CA ALA A 205 -7.15 2.93 -19.08
C ALA A 205 -6.87 2.08 -17.84
N VAL A 206 -7.91 1.56 -17.16
CA VAL A 206 -7.76 0.62 -16.05
C VAL A 206 -7.08 -0.67 -16.49
N SER A 207 -7.41 -1.20 -17.66
CA SER A 207 -6.76 -2.42 -18.19
C SER A 207 -5.26 -2.19 -18.48
N GLN A 208 -4.87 -1.00 -18.92
CA GLN A 208 -3.47 -0.63 -19.12
C GLN A 208 -2.69 -0.54 -17.79
N ILE A 209 -3.34 -0.06 -16.72
CA ILE A 209 -2.77 -0.06 -15.36
C ILE A 209 -2.53 -1.50 -14.88
N ASP A 210 -3.53 -2.39 -15.05
CA ASP A 210 -3.40 -3.80 -14.70
C ASP A 210 -2.24 -4.48 -15.43
N GLU A 211 -2.14 -4.27 -16.73
CA GLU A 211 -1.09 -4.84 -17.56
C GLU A 211 0.30 -4.34 -17.14
N ARG A 212 0.43 -3.04 -16.85
CA ARG A 212 1.69 -2.44 -16.40
C ARG A 212 2.22 -3.05 -15.11
N TYR A 213 1.34 -3.26 -14.13
CA TYR A 213 1.73 -3.75 -12.80
C TYR A 213 1.50 -5.24 -12.58
N THR A 214 1.09 -5.99 -13.62
CA THR A 214 0.79 -7.42 -13.50
C THR A 214 -0.23 -7.67 -12.39
N CYS A 215 -1.24 -6.82 -12.28
CA CYS A 215 -2.27 -6.85 -11.24
C CYS A 215 -3.67 -7.01 -11.83
N SER A 216 -4.67 -7.10 -10.96
CA SER A 216 -6.09 -7.10 -11.31
C SER A 216 -6.84 -6.21 -10.33
N VAL A 217 -7.01 -4.95 -10.71
CA VAL A 217 -7.77 -3.99 -9.91
C VAL A 217 -9.20 -4.49 -9.70
N HIS A 218 -9.69 -4.44 -8.47
CA HIS A 218 -11.03 -4.86 -8.11
C HIS A 218 -12.08 -3.77 -8.35
N PRO A 219 -13.36 -4.13 -8.54
CA PRO A 219 -14.44 -3.17 -8.54
C PRO A 219 -14.61 -2.58 -7.12
N ARG A 220 -15.03 -1.32 -7.06
CA ARG A 220 -15.26 -0.63 -5.79
C ARG A 220 -16.20 -1.40 -4.87
N SER A 221 -17.30 -1.95 -5.40
CA SER A 221 -18.29 -2.69 -4.61
C SER A 221 -17.74 -3.98 -3.97
N ALA A 222 -16.71 -4.61 -4.56
CA ALA A 222 -16.13 -5.84 -4.05
C ALA A 222 -15.47 -5.66 -2.69
N TYR A 223 -14.86 -4.51 -2.42
CA TYR A 223 -14.26 -4.20 -1.12
C TYR A 223 -15.30 -4.25 0.00
N PHE A 224 -16.41 -3.53 -0.16
CA PHE A 224 -17.47 -3.47 0.85
C PHE A 224 -18.14 -4.82 1.06
N LYS A 225 -18.37 -5.57 -0.02
CA LYS A 225 -18.96 -6.91 0.04
C LYS A 225 -18.05 -7.87 0.80
N ALA A 226 -16.76 -7.89 0.47
CA ALA A 226 -15.82 -8.81 1.10
C ALA A 226 -15.52 -8.43 2.56
N MET A 227 -15.41 -7.12 2.88
CA MET A 227 -15.27 -6.65 4.26
C MET A 227 -16.47 -7.05 5.13
N ALA A 228 -17.70 -6.79 4.65
CA ALA A 228 -18.91 -7.12 5.38
C ALA A 228 -19.05 -8.62 5.65
N ALA A 229 -18.66 -9.47 4.69
CA ALA A 229 -18.68 -10.91 4.85
C ALA A 229 -17.65 -11.42 5.89
N ASN A 230 -16.63 -10.63 6.20
CA ASN A 230 -15.54 -10.98 7.09
C ASN A 230 -15.50 -10.16 8.40
N ASN A 231 -16.63 -9.63 8.86
CA ASN A 231 -16.76 -8.87 10.11
C ASN A 231 -15.87 -7.60 10.19
N LEU A 232 -15.49 -7.06 9.07
CA LEU A 232 -14.85 -5.76 8.94
C LEU A 232 -15.91 -4.76 8.50
N VAL A 233 -16.31 -3.86 9.41
CA VAL A 233 -17.36 -2.87 9.14
C VAL A 233 -16.74 -1.54 8.79
N PRO A 234 -16.90 -1.06 7.55
CA PRO A 234 -16.41 0.26 7.16
C PRO A 234 -17.03 1.37 8.02
N ILE A 235 -16.18 2.20 8.61
CA ILE A 235 -16.59 3.33 9.46
C ILE A 235 -16.20 4.68 8.84
N GLU A 236 -15.25 4.68 7.90
CA GLU A 236 -14.83 5.85 7.15
C GLU A 236 -14.48 5.42 5.72
N VAL A 237 -14.92 6.20 4.72
CA VAL A 237 -14.53 6.03 3.33
C VAL A 237 -14.20 7.41 2.76
N VAL A 238 -12.96 7.60 2.33
CA VAL A 238 -12.50 8.87 1.77
C VAL A 238 -12.12 8.67 0.30
N ASP A 239 -12.67 9.50 -0.56
CA ASP A 239 -12.25 9.56 -1.96
C ASP A 239 -11.00 10.44 -2.08
N LEU A 240 -9.87 9.80 -2.31
CA LEU A 240 -8.56 10.43 -2.51
C LEU A 240 -8.28 10.76 -3.98
N THR A 241 -9.21 10.42 -4.90
CA THR A 241 -9.02 10.65 -6.34
C THR A 241 -8.63 12.09 -6.68
N PRO A 242 -9.32 13.13 -6.19
CA PRO A 242 -8.93 14.51 -6.48
C PRO A 242 -7.58 14.90 -5.87
N HIS A 243 -7.15 14.20 -4.83
CA HIS A 243 -5.90 14.49 -4.12
C HIS A 243 -4.69 13.79 -4.72
N THR A 244 -4.88 12.68 -5.47
CA THR A 244 -3.77 11.98 -6.13
C THR A 244 -3.50 12.47 -7.56
N ILE A 245 -4.45 13.12 -8.21
CA ILE A 245 -4.28 13.67 -9.57
C ILE A 245 -3.05 14.60 -9.65
N PRO A 246 -2.83 15.57 -8.73
CA PRO A 246 -1.64 16.44 -8.77
C PRO A 246 -0.31 15.67 -8.73
N TYR A 247 -0.23 14.57 -7.97
CA TYR A 247 0.95 13.71 -7.94
C TYR A 247 1.25 13.13 -9.34
N TRP A 248 0.23 12.62 -10.03
CA TRP A 248 0.40 12.04 -11.36
C TRP A 248 0.72 13.09 -12.42
N GLU A 249 0.17 14.30 -12.33
CA GLU A 249 0.50 15.43 -13.20
C GLU A 249 1.94 15.90 -13.02
N LEU A 250 2.44 15.94 -11.79
CA LEU A 250 3.82 16.28 -11.50
C LEU A 250 4.76 15.16 -11.99
N ARG A 251 4.41 13.90 -11.74
CA ARG A 251 5.20 12.74 -12.12
C ARG A 251 5.34 12.61 -13.64
N GLU A 252 4.29 12.89 -14.40
CA GLU A 252 4.32 12.91 -15.87
C GLU A 252 5.36 13.92 -16.43
N ARG A 253 5.64 14.99 -15.68
CA ARG A 253 6.61 16.05 -16.02
C ARG A 253 8.01 15.80 -15.46
N SER A 254 8.24 14.69 -14.81
CA SER A 254 9.49 14.38 -14.13
C SER A 254 10.37 13.44 -14.96
N SER A 255 11.66 13.35 -14.58
CA SER A 255 12.60 12.38 -15.15
C SER A 255 12.31 10.92 -14.75
N VAL A 256 11.37 10.71 -13.81
CA VAL A 256 10.95 9.39 -13.36
C VAL A 256 9.61 8.97 -13.97
N ALA A 257 9.10 9.69 -14.97
CA ALA A 257 7.92 9.29 -15.73
C ALA A 257 8.15 7.94 -16.42
N THR A 258 7.17 7.05 -16.31
CA THR A 258 7.25 5.67 -16.83
C THR A 258 6.29 5.43 -17.99
N GLY A 259 5.45 6.41 -18.34
CA GLY A 259 4.40 6.34 -19.38
C GLY A 259 3.06 5.81 -18.86
N VAL A 260 2.98 5.29 -17.64
CA VAL A 260 1.70 4.84 -17.04
C VAL A 260 0.86 6.02 -16.52
N GLU A 261 1.48 7.17 -16.30
CA GLU A 261 0.88 8.36 -15.72
C GLU A 261 -0.37 8.79 -16.50
N SER A 262 -0.29 8.79 -17.84
CA SER A 262 -1.41 9.12 -18.72
C SER A 262 -2.62 8.18 -18.57
N SER A 263 -2.37 6.89 -18.27
CA SER A 263 -3.46 5.93 -18.02
C SER A 263 -4.17 6.22 -16.71
N PHE A 264 -3.43 6.56 -15.64
CA PHE A 264 -4.03 6.99 -14.37
C PHE A 264 -4.82 8.28 -14.52
N LEU A 265 -4.21 9.31 -15.14
CA LEU A 265 -4.87 10.60 -15.34
C LEU A 265 -6.14 10.47 -16.18
N THR A 266 -6.12 9.64 -17.24
CA THR A 266 -7.29 9.34 -18.05
C THR A 266 -8.38 8.67 -17.23
N ALA A 267 -8.04 7.58 -16.52
CA ALA A 267 -9.00 6.82 -15.74
C ALA A 267 -9.65 7.64 -14.61
N TYR A 268 -8.89 8.50 -13.94
CA TYR A 268 -9.42 9.41 -12.91
C TYR A 268 -10.33 10.48 -13.51
N ARG A 269 -9.95 11.12 -14.61
CA ARG A 269 -10.74 12.18 -15.28
C ARG A 269 -12.03 11.65 -15.91
N GLU A 270 -12.02 10.42 -16.38
CA GLU A 270 -13.23 9.74 -16.89
C GLU A 270 -14.14 9.21 -15.74
N GLY A 271 -13.68 9.24 -14.49
CA GLY A 271 -14.39 8.66 -13.35
C GLY A 271 -14.49 7.14 -13.41
N SER A 272 -13.65 6.47 -14.22
CA SER A 272 -13.63 5.00 -14.34
C SER A 272 -12.76 4.33 -13.28
N PHE A 273 -11.92 5.09 -12.58
CA PHE A 273 -11.01 4.62 -11.52
C PHE A 273 -11.05 5.58 -10.33
N HIS A 274 -11.12 5.03 -9.12
CA HIS A 274 -11.12 5.78 -7.89
C HIS A 274 -9.90 5.39 -7.04
N TYR A 275 -9.39 6.35 -6.30
CA TYR A 275 -8.38 6.15 -5.27
C TYR A 275 -9.03 6.35 -3.91
N LEU A 276 -9.14 5.29 -3.12
CA LEU A 276 -9.94 5.31 -1.89
C LEU A 276 -9.08 4.99 -0.67
N MET A 277 -9.39 5.65 0.44
CA MET A 277 -9.09 5.11 1.76
C MET A 277 -10.36 4.55 2.37
N ILE A 278 -10.28 3.33 2.90
CA ILE A 278 -11.36 2.66 3.63
C ILE A 278 -10.82 2.32 5.02
N VAL A 279 -11.50 2.79 6.06
CA VAL A 279 -11.24 2.42 7.45
C VAL A 279 -12.36 1.52 7.92
N ALA A 280 -12.04 0.36 8.44
CA ALA A 280 -13.02 -0.59 8.97
C ALA A 280 -12.60 -1.07 10.37
N ASP A 281 -13.55 -1.16 11.28
CA ASP A 281 -13.33 -1.76 12.58
C ASP A 281 -13.78 -3.22 12.58
N ARG A 282 -13.00 -4.07 13.25
CA ARG A 282 -13.38 -5.48 13.44
C ARG A 282 -14.46 -5.60 14.50
N VAL A 283 -15.63 -6.09 14.09
CA VAL A 283 -16.70 -6.40 15.01
C VAL A 283 -16.65 -7.87 15.44
N PRO A 284 -17.14 -8.21 16.66
CA PRO A 284 -17.29 -9.61 17.05
C PRO A 284 -18.13 -10.36 16.02
N GLY A 285 -17.67 -11.54 15.59
CA GLY A 285 -18.48 -12.39 14.72
C GLY A 285 -19.83 -12.69 15.36
N ARG A 286 -20.90 -12.71 14.57
CA ARG A 286 -22.18 -13.24 15.05
C ARG A 286 -21.98 -14.71 15.38
N ARG A 287 -22.27 -15.08 16.62
CA ARG A 287 -22.31 -16.47 17.06
C ARG A 287 -23.47 -17.21 16.42
#